data_6ec8f5bd20c7445d2fbc145620c56af4
#
_entry.id   6ec8f5bd20c7445d2fbc145620c56af4
#
_cell.length_a   1.000
_cell.length_b   1.000
_cell.length_c   1.000
_cell.angle_alpha   90.00
_cell.angle_beta   90.00
_cell.angle_gamma   90.00
#
_symmetry.space_group_name_H-M   'P 1'
#
loop_
_entity.id
_entity.type
_entity.pdbx_description
1 polymer ?
#
loop_
_entity_poly.entity_id
_entity_poly.type
_entity_poly.pdbx_seq_one_letter_code
_entity_poly.pdbx_strand_id
1 'polypeptide(L)'
;MTDSEKQARIFKVLSVATRVRMIELLKGRSLCVNALARTLKITPAAVSQHLRILRDADIVIADKQGYFVHYRVKEERLAEWNRVARSLLEMKG
;
A
#
# COMPACT_ATOMS: atom_id res chain seq x y z
N MET A 1 -11.66 -16.40 -6.05
CA MET A 1 -10.29 -16.04 -6.48
C MET A 1 -9.33 -17.13 -6.04
N THR A 2 -8.52 -17.65 -6.97
CA THR A 2 -7.52 -18.68 -6.66
C THR A 2 -6.33 -18.07 -5.92
N ASP A 3 -5.50 -18.92 -5.31
CA ASP A 3 -4.27 -18.46 -4.66
C ASP A 3 -3.33 -17.78 -5.65
N SER A 4 -3.20 -18.34 -6.85
CA SER A 4 -2.36 -17.75 -7.90
C SER A 4 -2.85 -16.35 -8.30
N GLU A 5 -4.17 -16.16 -8.39
CA GLU A 5 -4.74 -14.86 -8.72
C GLU A 5 -4.52 -13.85 -7.60
N LYS A 6 -4.67 -14.27 -6.34
CA LYS A 6 -4.39 -13.40 -5.18
C LYS A 6 -2.92 -12.99 -5.16
N GLN A 7 -2.02 -13.94 -5.37
CA GLN A 7 -0.59 -13.66 -5.43
C GLN A 7 -0.25 -12.67 -6.55
N ALA A 8 -0.76 -12.94 -7.74
CA ALA A 8 -0.53 -12.07 -8.90
C ALA A 8 -1.05 -10.66 -8.65
N ARG A 9 -2.21 -10.51 -8.01
CA ARG A 9 -2.79 -9.21 -7.69
C ARG A 9 -1.91 -8.43 -6.72
N ILE A 10 -1.41 -9.08 -5.68
CA ILE A 10 -0.49 -8.47 -4.70
C ILE A 10 0.75 -7.95 -5.43
N PHE A 11 1.39 -8.78 -6.23
CA PHE A 11 2.61 -8.39 -6.93
C PHE A 11 2.36 -7.29 -7.96
N LYS A 12 1.20 -7.29 -8.59
CA LYS A 12 0.83 -6.20 -9.50
C LYS A 12 0.74 -4.86 -8.78
N VAL A 13 0.12 -4.82 -7.62
CA VAL A 13 0.05 -3.60 -6.80
C VAL A 13 1.45 -3.16 -6.38
N LEU A 14 2.31 -4.10 -6.03
CA LEU A 14 3.67 -3.85 -5.56
C LEU A 14 4.70 -3.72 -6.69
N SER A 15 4.28 -3.80 -7.95
CA SER A 15 5.21 -3.75 -9.08
C SER A 15 5.73 -2.36 -9.40
N VAL A 16 5.26 -1.35 -8.71
CA VAL A 16 5.67 0.05 -8.89
C VAL A 16 6.43 0.52 -7.66
N ALA A 17 7.68 0.91 -7.84
CA ALA A 17 8.57 1.28 -6.74
C ALA A 17 7.97 2.38 -5.84
N THR A 18 7.31 3.37 -6.43
CA THR A 18 6.67 4.45 -5.67
C THR A 18 5.63 3.89 -4.72
N ARG A 19 4.82 2.92 -5.13
CA ARG A 19 3.81 2.32 -4.25
C ARG A 19 4.45 1.52 -3.10
N VAL A 20 5.54 0.82 -3.37
CA VAL A 20 6.31 0.13 -2.32
C VAL A 20 6.82 1.14 -1.29
N ARG A 21 7.41 2.24 -1.74
CA ARG A 21 7.90 3.30 -0.85
C ARG A 21 6.77 3.91 -0.04
N MET A 22 5.60 4.10 -0.63
CA MET A 22 4.44 4.63 0.09
C MET A 22 4.00 3.70 1.21
N ILE A 23 3.94 2.40 0.96
CA ILE A 23 3.63 1.41 2.00
C ILE A 23 4.64 1.49 3.13
N GLU A 24 5.93 1.54 2.82
CA GLU A 24 6.97 1.67 3.82
C GLU A 24 6.81 2.94 4.67
N LEU A 25 6.47 4.06 4.03
CA LEU A 25 6.26 5.33 4.73
C LEU A 25 5.01 5.30 5.63
N LEU A 26 3.99 4.53 5.23
CA LEU A 26 2.70 4.49 5.93
C LEU A 26 2.61 3.38 6.98
N LYS A 27 3.66 2.59 7.16
CA LYS A 27 3.73 1.62 8.24
C LYS A 27 3.93 2.34 9.57
N GLY A 28 3.01 2.10 10.51
CA GLY A 28 3.12 2.64 11.86
C GLY A 28 2.88 4.14 11.99
N ARG A 29 2.45 4.82 10.93
CA ARG A 29 2.12 6.25 10.99
C ARG A 29 1.11 6.63 9.90
N SER A 30 0.50 7.80 10.08
CA SER A 30 -0.44 8.36 9.11
C SER A 30 0.15 9.60 8.46
N LEU A 31 0.00 9.73 7.15
CA LEU A 31 0.50 10.88 6.40
C LEU A 31 -0.57 11.37 5.42
N CYS A 32 -0.62 12.70 5.22
CA CYS A 32 -1.48 13.31 4.21
C CYS A 32 -0.81 13.29 2.83
N VAL A 33 -1.58 13.58 1.79
CA VAL A 33 -1.09 13.63 0.40
C VAL A 33 0.12 14.55 0.26
N ASN A 34 0.05 15.75 0.86
CA ASN A 34 1.14 16.73 0.71
C ASN A 34 2.44 16.25 1.38
N ALA A 35 2.33 15.59 2.54
CA ALA A 35 3.50 15.04 3.21
C ALA A 35 4.15 13.93 2.36
N LEU A 36 3.32 13.06 1.79
CA LEU A 36 3.81 12.00 0.90
C LEU A 36 4.46 12.59 -0.36
N ALA A 37 3.84 13.60 -0.96
CA ALA A 37 4.36 14.25 -2.16
C ALA A 37 5.75 14.86 -1.92
N ARG A 38 5.91 15.55 -0.79
CA ARG A 38 7.20 16.14 -0.42
C ARG A 38 8.27 15.08 -0.19
N THR A 39 7.92 14.04 0.56
CA THR A 39 8.87 12.96 0.88
C THR A 39 9.30 12.19 -0.35
N LEU A 40 8.36 11.91 -1.25
CA LEU A 40 8.61 11.13 -2.45
C LEU A 40 9.11 11.99 -3.62
N LYS A 41 9.05 13.31 -3.50
CA LYS A 41 9.44 14.27 -4.56
C LYS A 41 8.65 14.06 -5.84
N ILE A 42 7.36 13.85 -5.71
CA ILE A 42 6.41 13.72 -6.82
C ILE A 42 5.23 14.67 -6.58
N THR A 43 4.38 14.84 -7.58
CA THR A 43 3.22 15.73 -7.45
C THR A 43 2.15 15.13 -6.55
N PRO A 44 1.34 15.99 -5.89
CA PRO A 44 0.17 15.51 -5.14
C PRO A 44 -0.79 14.69 -6.02
N ALA A 45 -0.94 15.05 -7.28
CA ALA A 45 -1.80 14.31 -8.21
C ALA A 45 -1.29 12.88 -8.43
N ALA A 46 0.02 12.71 -8.59
CA ALA A 46 0.63 11.38 -8.72
C ALA A 46 0.44 10.56 -7.43
N VAL A 47 0.63 11.18 -6.26
CA VAL A 47 0.38 10.53 -4.97
C VAL A 47 -1.07 10.04 -4.90
N SER A 48 -2.02 10.90 -5.26
CA SER A 48 -3.45 10.55 -5.20
C SER A 48 -3.78 9.36 -6.10
N GLN A 49 -3.17 9.26 -7.28
CA GLN A 49 -3.38 8.12 -8.18
C GLN A 49 -2.86 6.82 -7.58
N HIS A 50 -1.67 6.86 -6.98
CA HIS A 50 -1.11 5.68 -6.32
C HIS A 50 -1.93 5.27 -5.09
N LEU A 51 -2.37 6.24 -4.30
CA LEU A 51 -3.22 5.99 -3.13
C LEU A 51 -4.54 5.33 -3.53
N ARG A 52 -5.12 5.75 -4.67
CA ARG A 52 -6.35 5.15 -5.16
C ARG A 52 -6.17 3.65 -5.40
N ILE A 53 -5.09 3.26 -6.04
CA ILE A 53 -4.78 1.85 -6.30
C ILE A 53 -4.58 1.09 -4.99
N LEU A 54 -3.84 1.68 -4.06
CA LEU A 54 -3.58 1.05 -2.75
C LEU A 54 -4.86 0.92 -1.92
N ARG A 55 -5.76 1.90 -1.99
CA ARG A 55 -7.05 1.83 -1.31
C ARG A 55 -7.98 0.79 -1.96
N ASP A 56 -8.01 0.73 -3.29
CA ASP A 56 -8.82 -0.25 -4.00
C ASP A 56 -8.35 -1.68 -3.69
N ALA A 57 -7.07 -1.85 -3.41
CA ALA A 57 -6.50 -3.13 -2.97
C ALA A 57 -6.69 -3.37 -1.46
N ASP A 58 -7.31 -2.44 -0.76
CA ASP A 58 -7.58 -2.50 0.68
C ASP A 58 -6.32 -2.63 1.55
N ILE A 59 -5.16 -2.17 1.03
CA ILE A 59 -3.92 -2.16 1.80
C ILE A 59 -3.68 -0.83 2.53
N VAL A 60 -4.36 0.23 2.10
CA VAL A 60 -4.27 1.56 2.70
C VAL A 60 -5.67 2.03 3.08
N ILE A 61 -5.76 2.69 4.23
CA ILE A 61 -6.99 3.27 4.77
C ILE A 61 -6.83 4.79 4.80
N ALA A 62 -7.91 5.49 4.49
CA ALA A 62 -8.01 6.94 4.62
C ALA A 62 -8.80 7.29 5.87
N ASP A 63 -8.19 8.07 6.77
CA ASP A 63 -8.84 8.58 7.97
C ASP A 63 -8.98 10.10 7.85
N LYS A 64 -10.21 10.59 7.98
CA LYS A 64 -10.45 12.02 7.99
C LYS A 64 -10.21 12.58 9.38
N GLN A 65 -9.30 13.57 9.49
CA GLN A 65 -8.95 14.25 10.73
C GLN A 65 -9.18 15.75 10.55
N GLY A 66 -10.35 16.24 10.95
CA GLY A 66 -10.75 17.62 10.71
C GLY A 66 -10.90 17.87 9.21
N TYR A 67 -10.14 18.84 8.69
CA TYR A 67 -10.13 19.17 7.27
C TYR A 67 -9.14 18.33 6.46
N PHE A 68 -8.34 17.51 7.12
CA PHE A 68 -7.27 16.75 6.48
C PHE A 68 -7.61 15.28 6.43
N VAL A 69 -7.18 14.62 5.35
CA VAL A 69 -7.25 13.18 5.21
C VAL A 69 -5.85 12.62 5.39
N HIS A 70 -5.70 11.70 6.32
CA HIS A 70 -4.45 11.00 6.56
C HIS A 70 -4.59 9.55 6.11
N TYR A 71 -3.52 9.00 5.60
CA TYR A 71 -3.49 7.64 5.07
C TYR A 71 -2.54 6.80 5.90
N ARG A 72 -2.92 5.56 6.13
CA ARG A 72 -2.10 4.58 6.86
C ARG A 72 -2.28 3.20 6.27
N VAL A 73 -1.36 2.30 6.56
CA VAL A 73 -1.46 0.90 6.13
C VAL A 73 -2.49 0.18 7.00
N LYS A 74 -3.31 -0.64 6.35
CA LYS A 74 -4.21 -1.56 7.05
C LYS A 74 -3.40 -2.77 7.47
N GLU A 75 -3.05 -2.83 8.74
CA GLU A 75 -2.10 -3.83 9.26
C GLU A 75 -2.56 -5.27 9.05
N GLU A 76 -3.86 -5.54 9.22
CA GLU A 76 -4.41 -6.89 9.01
C GLU A 76 -4.25 -7.34 7.56
N ARG A 77 -4.41 -6.41 6.62
CA ARG A 77 -4.25 -6.70 5.20
C ARG A 77 -2.78 -6.93 4.85
N LEU A 78 -1.89 -6.15 5.44
CA LEU A 78 -0.46 -6.33 5.23
C LEU A 78 0.00 -7.70 5.75
N ALA A 79 -0.51 -8.13 6.91
CA ALA A 79 -0.23 -9.45 7.45
C ALA A 79 -0.75 -10.57 6.54
N GLU A 80 -1.93 -10.40 5.97
CA GLU A 80 -2.49 -11.35 5.00
C GLU A 80 -1.61 -11.43 3.75
N TRP A 81 -1.21 -10.27 3.21
CA TRP A 81 -0.33 -10.23 2.04
C TRP A 81 1.01 -10.91 2.31
N ASN A 82 1.55 -10.73 3.51
CA ASN A 82 2.77 -11.41 3.92
C ASN A 82 2.61 -12.92 3.86
N ARG A 83 1.52 -13.45 4.41
CA ARG A 83 1.25 -14.89 4.39
C ARG A 83 1.11 -15.42 2.95
N VAL A 84 0.33 -14.72 2.12
CA VAL A 84 0.07 -15.12 0.74
C VAL A 84 1.35 -15.07 -0.10
N ALA A 85 2.14 -14.01 0.02
CA ALA A 85 3.40 -13.88 -0.71
C ALA A 85 4.42 -14.92 -0.25
N ARG A 86 4.52 -15.17 1.05
CA ARG A 86 5.45 -16.16 1.59
C ARG A 86 5.11 -17.56 1.14
N SER A 87 3.83 -17.89 1.02
CA SER A 87 3.43 -19.22 0.56
C SER A 87 3.95 -19.53 -0.85
N LEU A 88 4.09 -18.50 -1.69
CA LEU A 88 4.68 -18.66 -3.01
C LEU A 88 6.21 -18.69 -2.98
N LEU A 89 6.80 -17.79 -2.18
CA LEU A 89 8.23 -17.51 -2.25
C LEU A 89 9.08 -18.39 -1.35
N GLU A 90 8.48 -19.07 -0.39
CA GLU A 90 9.21 -19.96 0.51
C GLU A 90 9.45 -21.32 -0.15
N MET A 91 10.67 -21.76 -0.05
CA MET A 91 11.02 -23.13 -0.42
C MET A 91 10.97 -24.00 0.82
N LYS A 92 10.26 -25.14 0.70
CA LYS A 92 10.21 -26.12 1.76
C LYS A 92 11.42 -27.06 1.64
N GLY A 93 12.09 -27.27 2.73
CA GLY A 93 13.14 -28.27 2.76
C GLY A 93 14.37 -27.83 3.40
#